data_cc549fba74c76f2894e2b0b282960076
#
_entry.id   cc549fba74c76f2894e2b0b282960076
#
_cell.length_a   1.000
_cell.length_b   1.000
_cell.length_c   1.000
_cell.angle_alpha   90.00
_cell.angle_beta   90.00
_cell.angle_gamma   90.00
#
_symmetry.space_group_name_H-M   'P 1'
#
loop_
_entity.id
_entity.type
_entity.pdbx_description
1 polymer ?
#
loop_
_entity_poly.entity_id
_entity_poly.type
_entity_poly.pdbx_seq_one_letter_code
_entity_poly.pdbx_strand_id
1 'polypeptide(L)'
;PVGIGISHARETLYIDLDSQSQETLDVLKEFLLSPNYNFIGHNIFFDGAILQAQLGQWMNWTACTYGLFRQLANEGWVGQKYGLKQAQLDLLGWDTRGDVELDEWLVAAGVVKNYEHVFSKWSAEERLADFRAGGSIRVDKSRMSLAPPNILGYYCGLDAYSTYKLYTEVLLPAIHRLPAKFQEVFTWYHSLFITNVELLVQQQLRGVYVDVGQLSQFETKTRILIDDYSGQFRRHPEV
;
A
#
# COMPACT_ATOMS: atom_id res chain seq x y z
N PRO A 1 7.72 -7.13 7.95
CA PRO A 1 7.65 -5.68 8.14
C PRO A 1 8.74 -5.23 9.09
N VAL A 2 9.29 -4.04 8.88
CA VAL A 2 10.32 -3.45 9.74
C VAL A 2 9.70 -2.73 10.94
N GLY A 3 8.45 -2.30 10.79
CA GLY A 3 7.71 -1.62 11.83
C GLY A 3 6.22 -1.52 11.54
N ILE A 4 5.48 -1.11 12.55
CA ILE A 4 4.02 -0.94 12.50
C ILE A 4 3.65 0.43 13.02
N GLY A 5 2.87 1.19 12.23
CA GLY A 5 2.22 2.41 12.66
C GLY A 5 0.80 2.11 13.16
N ILE A 6 0.49 2.54 14.38
CA ILE A 6 -0.83 2.39 14.98
C ILE A 6 -1.30 3.75 15.47
N SER A 7 -2.54 4.12 15.15
CA SER A 7 -3.12 5.38 15.60
C SER A 7 -4.45 5.16 16.29
N HIS A 8 -4.66 5.95 17.33
CA HIS A 8 -5.91 6.08 18.06
C HIS A 8 -6.24 7.57 18.23
N ALA A 9 -7.43 7.90 18.72
CA ALA A 9 -7.94 9.26 18.84
C ALA A 9 -6.99 10.29 19.49
N ARG A 10 -6.10 9.84 20.35
CA ARG A 10 -5.20 10.71 21.16
C ARG A 10 -3.73 10.51 20.84
N GLU A 11 -3.35 9.38 20.30
CA GLU A 11 -1.96 8.98 20.16
C GLU A 11 -1.71 8.24 18.86
N THR A 12 -0.51 8.41 18.34
CA THR A 12 0.01 7.64 17.21
C THR A 12 1.35 7.06 17.63
N LEU A 13 1.49 5.76 17.46
CA LEU A 13 2.69 5.02 17.78
C LEU A 13 3.31 4.43 16.52
N TYR A 14 4.62 4.45 16.47
CA TYR A 14 5.39 3.62 15.56
C TYR A 14 6.21 2.63 16.40
N ILE A 15 6.12 1.36 16.06
CA ILE A 15 6.84 0.28 16.71
C ILE A 15 7.83 -0.26 15.68
N ASP A 16 9.10 0.01 15.90
CA ASP A 16 10.20 -0.59 15.15
C ASP A 16 10.36 -2.04 15.63
N LEU A 17 9.99 -3.00 14.78
CA LEU A 17 9.94 -4.42 15.16
C LEU A 17 11.31 -5.03 15.35
N ASP A 18 12.32 -4.54 14.62
CA ASP A 18 13.67 -5.08 14.66
C ASP A 18 14.37 -4.75 15.99
N SER A 19 13.90 -3.71 16.69
CA SER A 19 14.47 -3.27 17.98
C SER A 19 13.75 -3.85 19.20
N GLN A 20 12.65 -4.62 19.02
CA GLN A 20 11.86 -5.11 20.14
C GLN A 20 12.33 -6.45 20.69
N SER A 21 12.11 -6.64 21.99
CA SER A 21 12.26 -7.97 22.62
C SER A 21 11.16 -8.93 22.16
N GLN A 22 11.42 -10.24 22.25
CA GLN A 22 10.40 -11.25 21.92
C GLN A 22 9.14 -11.09 22.79
N GLU A 23 9.30 -10.76 24.05
CA GLU A 23 8.17 -10.50 24.98
C GLU A 23 7.30 -9.35 24.46
N THR A 24 7.90 -8.24 24.01
CA THR A 24 7.16 -7.11 23.41
C THR A 24 6.44 -7.53 22.14
N LEU A 25 7.07 -8.34 21.29
CA LEU A 25 6.44 -8.84 20.05
C LEU A 25 5.27 -9.79 20.36
N ASP A 26 5.36 -10.60 21.39
CA ASP A 26 4.28 -11.50 21.83
C ASP A 26 3.08 -10.69 22.35
N VAL A 27 3.30 -9.66 23.17
CA VAL A 27 2.26 -8.73 23.61
C VAL A 27 1.62 -7.99 22.42
N LEU A 28 2.41 -7.52 21.49
CA LEU A 28 1.91 -6.87 20.27
C LEU A 28 1.05 -7.83 19.44
N LYS A 29 1.48 -9.06 19.29
CA LYS A 29 0.70 -10.10 18.59
C LYS A 29 -0.63 -10.38 19.29
N GLU A 30 -0.64 -10.51 20.61
CA GLU A 30 -1.86 -10.70 21.41
C GLU A 30 -2.81 -9.50 21.23
N PHE A 31 -2.28 -8.28 21.28
CA PHE A 31 -3.06 -7.07 21.02
C PHE A 31 -3.69 -7.06 19.63
N LEU A 32 -2.90 -7.34 18.58
CA LEU A 32 -3.37 -7.32 17.18
C LEU A 32 -4.39 -8.41 16.87
N LEU A 33 -4.34 -9.53 17.57
CA LEU A 33 -5.30 -10.65 17.40
C LEU A 33 -6.49 -10.59 18.38
N SER A 34 -6.50 -9.63 19.29
CA SER A 34 -7.56 -9.51 20.28
C SER A 34 -8.90 -9.14 19.62
N PRO A 35 -9.98 -9.88 19.91
CA PRO A 35 -11.32 -9.55 19.42
C PRO A 35 -11.92 -8.29 20.08
N ASN A 36 -11.27 -7.76 21.12
CA ASN A 36 -11.72 -6.57 21.83
C ASN A 36 -11.40 -5.27 21.09
N TYR A 37 -10.54 -5.33 20.09
CA TYR A 37 -10.15 -4.16 19.28
C TYR A 37 -10.66 -4.30 17.86
N ASN A 38 -11.10 -3.16 17.33
CA ASN A 38 -11.55 -3.02 15.96
C ASN A 38 -10.48 -2.27 15.18
N PHE A 39 -9.97 -2.87 14.12
CA PHE A 39 -8.92 -2.27 13.32
C PHE A 39 -9.47 -1.66 12.03
N ILE A 40 -8.90 -0.53 11.67
CA ILE A 40 -9.20 0.21 10.45
C ILE A 40 -7.90 0.34 9.66
N GLY A 41 -7.96 0.11 8.36
CA GLY A 41 -6.81 0.30 7.49
C GLY A 41 -7.17 1.03 6.21
N HIS A 42 -6.15 1.41 5.44
CA HIS A 42 -6.32 1.90 4.08
C HIS A 42 -5.75 0.87 3.11
N ASN A 43 -6.59 0.32 2.23
CA ASN A 43 -6.17 -0.77 1.34
C ASN A 43 -5.65 -2.01 2.12
N ILE A 44 -6.48 -2.48 3.05
CA ILE A 44 -6.14 -3.59 3.97
C ILE A 44 -5.73 -4.90 3.27
N PHE A 45 -5.90 -4.99 1.96
CA PHE A 45 -5.39 -6.13 1.19
C PHE A 45 -3.87 -6.26 1.32
N PHE A 46 -3.15 -5.13 1.28
CA PHE A 46 -1.70 -5.13 1.39
C PHE A 46 -1.23 -5.40 2.83
N ASP A 47 -1.69 -4.59 3.79
CA ASP A 47 -1.29 -4.74 5.20
C ASP A 47 -1.81 -6.05 5.79
N GLY A 48 -3.03 -6.45 5.44
CA GLY A 48 -3.65 -7.70 5.85
C GLY A 48 -2.87 -8.92 5.38
N ALA A 49 -2.34 -8.92 4.14
CA ALA A 49 -1.52 -10.01 3.63
C ALA A 49 -0.21 -10.16 4.42
N ILE A 50 0.47 -9.04 4.69
CA ILE A 50 1.71 -9.02 5.45
C ILE A 50 1.46 -9.47 6.89
N LEU A 51 0.46 -8.90 7.55
CA LEU A 51 0.14 -9.21 8.94
C LEU A 51 -0.36 -10.64 9.11
N GLN A 52 -1.22 -11.14 8.22
CA GLN A 52 -1.66 -12.54 8.27
C GLN A 52 -0.50 -13.52 8.08
N ALA A 53 0.44 -13.22 7.19
CA ALA A 53 1.63 -14.05 7.01
C ALA A 53 2.50 -14.11 8.28
N GLN A 54 2.57 -13.02 9.05
CA GLN A 54 3.36 -12.93 10.29
C GLN A 54 2.61 -13.47 11.50
N LEU A 55 1.33 -13.17 11.63
CA LEU A 55 0.51 -13.52 12.79
C LEU A 55 -0.08 -14.93 12.70
N GLY A 56 -0.18 -15.47 11.48
CA GLY A 56 -0.85 -16.76 11.20
C GLY A 56 -2.37 -16.68 11.18
N GLN A 57 -2.96 -15.52 11.49
CA GLN A 57 -4.40 -15.30 11.56
C GLN A 57 -4.77 -13.93 10.99
N TRP A 58 -6.04 -13.82 10.54
CA TRP A 58 -6.62 -12.56 10.11
C TRP A 58 -6.96 -11.69 11.32
N MET A 59 -6.61 -10.42 11.25
CA MET A 59 -6.97 -9.46 12.30
C MET A 59 -8.46 -9.10 12.24
N ASN A 60 -8.98 -8.53 13.33
CA ASN A 60 -10.36 -8.02 13.38
C ASN A 60 -10.48 -6.67 12.62
N TRP A 61 -10.32 -6.71 11.31
CA TRP A 61 -10.54 -5.56 10.44
C TRP A 61 -12.02 -5.24 10.35
N THR A 62 -12.42 -4.04 10.75
CA THR A 62 -13.81 -3.60 10.70
C THR A 62 -14.07 -2.58 9.60
N ALA A 63 -13.04 -1.89 9.14
CA ALA A 63 -13.16 -0.95 8.03
C ALA A 63 -11.89 -0.86 7.18
N CYS A 64 -12.12 -0.64 5.88
CA CYS A 64 -11.10 -0.29 4.91
C CYS A 64 -11.47 1.04 4.28
N THR A 65 -10.74 2.10 4.59
CA THR A 65 -11.07 3.44 4.07
C THR A 65 -11.02 3.51 2.55
N TYR A 66 -10.11 2.78 1.90
CA TYR A 66 -10.09 2.65 0.44
C TYR A 66 -11.39 2.02 -0.10
N GLY A 67 -11.85 0.92 0.53
CA GLY A 67 -13.12 0.27 0.16
C GLY A 67 -14.33 1.17 0.39
N LEU A 68 -14.37 1.87 1.54
CA LEU A 68 -15.44 2.82 1.85
C LEU A 68 -15.50 3.99 0.87
N PHE A 69 -14.35 4.55 0.49
CA PHE A 69 -14.32 5.57 -0.57
C PHE A 69 -14.94 5.08 -1.87
N ARG A 70 -14.58 3.89 -2.31
CA ARG A 70 -15.11 3.31 -3.54
C ARG A 70 -16.62 3.03 -3.46
N GLN A 71 -17.11 2.67 -2.28
CA GLN A 71 -18.53 2.39 -2.07
C GLN A 71 -19.37 3.68 -1.99
N LEU A 72 -18.81 4.75 -1.39
CA LEU A 72 -19.45 6.06 -1.31
C LEU A 72 -19.34 6.85 -2.61
N ALA A 73 -18.31 6.58 -3.41
CA ALA A 73 -18.11 7.20 -4.68
C ALA A 73 -19.20 6.70 -5.67
N ASN A 74 -20.02 7.59 -6.12
CA ASN A 74 -20.89 7.35 -7.28
C ASN A 74 -20.14 7.73 -8.57
N GLU A 75 -20.79 7.62 -9.72
CA GLU A 75 -20.21 7.93 -11.02
C GLU A 75 -19.59 9.33 -11.12
N GLY A 76 -20.05 10.29 -10.33
CA GLY A 76 -19.50 11.66 -10.28
C GLY A 76 -18.09 11.74 -9.69
N TRP A 77 -17.61 10.69 -9.04
CA TRP A 77 -16.28 10.57 -8.48
C TRP A 77 -15.35 9.71 -9.35
N VAL A 78 -15.81 9.33 -10.53
CA VAL A 78 -15.00 8.59 -11.51
C VAL A 78 -13.77 9.42 -11.86
N GLY A 79 -12.60 8.83 -11.71
CA GLY A 79 -11.32 9.50 -11.95
C GLY A 79 -10.62 10.06 -10.72
N GLN A 80 -11.30 10.12 -9.57
CA GLN A 80 -10.60 10.45 -8.31
C GLN A 80 -9.64 9.33 -7.89
N LYS A 81 -8.47 9.73 -7.43
CA LYS A 81 -7.49 8.80 -6.87
C LYS A 81 -7.88 8.49 -5.42
N TYR A 82 -8.19 7.24 -5.14
CA TYR A 82 -8.55 6.78 -3.80
C TYR A 82 -7.34 6.45 -2.92
N GLY A 83 -6.11 6.74 -3.37
CA GLY A 83 -4.90 6.55 -2.58
C GLY A 83 -4.89 7.45 -1.35
N LEU A 84 -4.30 6.96 -0.26
CA LEU A 84 -4.26 7.64 1.04
C LEU A 84 -3.74 9.09 0.93
N LYS A 85 -2.66 9.29 0.18
CA LYS A 85 -2.03 10.61 0.02
C LYS A 85 -2.92 11.62 -0.68
N GLN A 86 -3.64 11.20 -1.70
CA GLN A 86 -4.59 12.08 -2.38
C GLN A 86 -5.76 12.41 -1.47
N ALA A 87 -6.26 11.42 -0.71
CA ALA A 87 -7.32 11.65 0.26
C ALA A 87 -6.88 12.58 1.42
N GLN A 88 -5.61 12.49 1.87
CA GLN A 88 -5.03 13.42 2.84
C GLN A 88 -5.11 14.87 2.34
N LEU A 89 -4.65 15.10 1.10
CA LEU A 89 -4.66 16.43 0.48
C LEU A 89 -6.08 16.97 0.28
N ASP A 90 -6.94 16.18 -0.36
CA ASP A 90 -8.23 16.65 -0.85
C ASP A 90 -9.27 16.77 0.26
N LEU A 91 -9.21 15.92 1.28
CA LEU A 91 -10.27 15.79 2.28
C LEU A 91 -9.87 16.25 3.68
N LEU A 92 -8.58 16.14 4.04
CA LEU A 92 -8.08 16.63 5.32
C LEU A 92 -7.31 17.97 5.19
N GLY A 93 -6.98 18.38 3.96
CA GLY A 93 -6.18 19.58 3.72
C GLY A 93 -4.74 19.46 4.25
N TRP A 94 -4.24 18.24 4.41
CA TRP A 94 -2.91 17.98 4.96
C TRP A 94 -1.89 17.83 3.85
N ASP A 95 -0.67 18.30 4.14
CA ASP A 95 0.45 18.06 3.24
C ASP A 95 0.99 16.61 3.37
N THR A 96 1.79 16.21 2.40
CA THR A 96 2.39 14.86 2.33
C THR A 96 3.86 14.88 2.75
N ARG A 97 4.24 15.73 3.73
CA ARG A 97 5.65 15.90 4.14
C ARG A 97 6.34 14.59 4.51
N GLY A 98 5.63 13.67 5.19
CA GLY A 98 6.20 12.37 5.54
C GLY A 98 6.66 11.56 4.34
N ASP A 99 5.93 11.64 3.21
CA ASP A 99 6.37 11.02 1.95
C ASP A 99 7.59 11.72 1.38
N VAL A 100 7.57 13.07 1.37
CA VAL A 100 8.67 13.86 0.81
C VAL A 100 9.96 13.58 1.57
N GLU A 101 9.93 13.58 2.89
CA GLU A 101 11.11 13.31 3.73
C GLU A 101 11.65 11.90 3.50
N LEU A 102 10.78 10.89 3.42
CA LEU A 102 11.17 9.53 3.12
C LEU A 102 11.76 9.41 1.73
N ASP A 103 11.09 9.96 0.72
CA ASP A 103 11.51 9.90 -0.67
C ASP A 103 12.86 10.62 -0.88
N GLU A 104 13.04 11.80 -0.29
CA GLU A 104 14.30 12.55 -0.36
C GLU A 104 15.44 11.79 0.33
N TRP A 105 15.18 11.18 1.48
CA TRP A 105 16.20 10.36 2.15
C TRP A 105 16.60 9.17 1.28
N LEU A 106 15.63 8.44 0.72
CA LEU A 106 15.90 7.29 -0.16
C LEU A 106 16.70 7.69 -1.40
N VAL A 107 16.36 8.82 -2.03
CA VAL A 107 17.09 9.37 -3.18
C VAL A 107 18.52 9.74 -2.79
N ALA A 108 18.71 10.44 -1.69
CA ALA A 108 20.04 10.81 -1.20
C ALA A 108 20.90 9.58 -0.90
N ALA A 109 20.30 8.53 -0.32
CA ALA A 109 20.94 7.25 -0.05
C ALA A 109 21.19 6.39 -1.30
N GLY A 110 20.71 6.83 -2.50
CA GLY A 110 20.86 6.08 -3.74
C GLY A 110 19.88 4.91 -3.88
N VAL A 111 18.80 4.90 -3.12
CA VAL A 111 17.74 3.88 -3.18
C VAL A 111 16.72 4.27 -4.25
N VAL A 112 17.11 4.09 -5.51
CA VAL A 112 16.32 4.50 -6.67
C VAL A 112 16.12 3.34 -7.64
N LYS A 113 15.02 3.38 -8.38
CA LYS A 113 14.75 2.42 -9.47
C LYS A 113 15.70 2.71 -10.63
N ASN A 114 16.14 1.66 -11.30
CA ASN A 114 17.03 1.75 -12.45
C ASN A 114 18.37 2.44 -12.12
N TYR A 115 18.98 2.05 -11.03
CA TYR A 115 20.30 2.50 -10.58
C TYR A 115 21.43 2.25 -11.59
N GLU A 116 21.10 1.67 -12.74
CA GLU A 116 22.05 1.22 -13.75
C GLU A 116 22.77 2.40 -14.42
N HIS A 117 24.05 2.49 -14.13
CA HIS A 117 25.12 3.22 -14.81
C HIS A 117 25.10 4.77 -14.81
N VAL A 118 23.96 5.45 -14.81
CA VAL A 118 23.92 6.92 -14.92
C VAL A 118 23.99 7.57 -13.55
N PHE A 119 23.13 7.14 -12.61
CA PHE A 119 23.00 7.78 -11.30
C PHE A 119 24.04 7.30 -10.27
N SER A 120 24.74 6.19 -10.55
CA SER A 120 25.79 5.67 -9.66
C SER A 120 26.98 6.62 -9.47
N LYS A 121 27.17 7.54 -10.42
CA LYS A 121 28.23 8.56 -10.39
C LYS A 121 27.78 9.90 -9.81
N TRP A 122 26.49 10.07 -9.58
CA TRP A 122 25.93 11.31 -9.06
C TRP A 122 26.12 11.41 -7.56
N SER A 123 26.43 12.60 -7.06
CA SER A 123 26.41 12.92 -5.65
C SER A 123 24.97 12.87 -5.08
N ALA A 124 24.82 12.89 -3.76
CA ALA A 124 23.50 12.97 -3.13
C ALA A 124 22.77 14.26 -3.55
N GLU A 125 23.48 15.38 -3.62
CA GLU A 125 22.96 16.68 -4.03
C GLU A 125 22.43 16.67 -5.46
N GLU A 126 23.17 16.07 -6.40
CA GLU A 126 22.76 15.94 -7.80
C GLU A 126 21.50 15.08 -7.93
N ARG A 127 21.42 13.96 -7.20
CA ARG A 127 20.23 13.11 -7.20
C ARG A 127 19.02 13.83 -6.63
N LEU A 128 19.17 14.55 -5.53
CA LEU A 128 18.10 15.35 -4.93
C LEU A 128 17.65 16.50 -5.83
N ALA A 129 18.58 17.17 -6.50
CA ALA A 129 18.25 18.24 -7.43
C ALA A 129 17.40 17.73 -8.61
N ASP A 130 17.77 16.60 -9.22
CA ASP A 130 16.99 15.97 -10.30
C ASP A 130 15.60 15.52 -9.79
N PHE A 131 15.54 14.87 -8.64
CA PHE A 131 14.28 14.41 -8.05
C PHE A 131 13.31 15.56 -7.78
N ARG A 132 13.79 16.65 -7.13
CA ARG A 132 12.99 17.85 -6.82
C ARG A 132 12.53 18.59 -8.05
N ALA A 133 13.32 18.56 -9.11
CA ALA A 133 12.97 19.13 -10.42
C ALA A 133 11.99 18.27 -11.23
N GLY A 134 11.56 17.10 -10.70
CA GLY A 134 10.70 16.16 -11.43
C GLY A 134 11.42 15.43 -12.57
N GLY A 135 12.74 15.29 -12.47
CA GLY A 135 13.62 14.65 -13.46
C GLY A 135 13.39 13.15 -13.62
N SER A 136 14.44 12.42 -13.98
CA SER A 136 14.35 10.99 -14.33
C SER A 136 14.42 10.04 -13.13
N ILE A 137 14.91 10.48 -11.99
CA ILE A 137 15.03 9.66 -10.78
C ILE A 137 13.65 9.24 -10.26
N ARG A 138 13.52 7.95 -9.94
CA ARG A 138 12.33 7.36 -9.30
C ARG A 138 12.75 6.59 -8.07
N VAL A 139 12.08 6.87 -6.96
CA VAL A 139 12.34 6.22 -5.66
C VAL A 139 12.00 4.74 -5.73
N ASP A 140 12.83 3.91 -5.11
CA ASP A 140 12.54 2.50 -4.88
C ASP A 140 11.96 2.28 -3.48
N LYS A 141 10.64 2.47 -3.35
CA LYS A 141 9.93 2.25 -2.08
C LYS A 141 9.90 0.79 -1.62
N SER A 142 10.27 -0.18 -2.47
CA SER A 142 10.38 -1.58 -2.03
C SER A 142 11.52 -1.78 -1.00
N ARG A 143 12.44 -0.83 -0.94
CA ARG A 143 13.59 -0.81 -0.03
C ARG A 143 13.50 0.27 1.05
N MET A 144 12.29 0.75 1.35
CA MET A 144 12.09 1.79 2.37
C MET A 144 12.59 1.38 3.77
N SER A 145 12.71 0.08 4.02
CA SER A 145 13.29 -0.47 5.25
C SER A 145 14.73 -0.03 5.55
N LEU A 146 15.42 0.52 4.56
CA LEU A 146 16.75 1.08 4.75
C LEU A 146 16.73 2.47 5.42
N ALA A 147 15.57 3.14 5.44
CA ALA A 147 15.47 4.44 6.07
C ALA A 147 15.52 4.34 7.61
N PRO A 148 16.07 5.35 8.29
CA PRO A 148 16.17 5.35 9.75
C PRO A 148 14.79 5.28 10.42
N PRO A 149 14.70 4.71 11.63
CA PRO A 149 13.43 4.54 12.35
C PRO A 149 12.64 5.84 12.58
N ASN A 150 13.32 6.97 12.77
CA ASN A 150 12.66 8.27 12.93
C ASN A 150 11.94 8.73 11.64
N ILE A 151 12.52 8.50 10.48
CA ILE A 151 11.89 8.84 9.18
C ILE A 151 10.75 7.87 8.88
N LEU A 152 11.00 6.56 9.05
CA LEU A 152 9.95 5.54 8.90
C LEU A 152 8.81 5.74 9.89
N GLY A 153 9.14 6.06 11.15
CA GLY A 153 8.17 6.30 12.20
C GLY A 153 7.26 7.49 11.89
N TYR A 154 7.84 8.57 11.39
CA TYR A 154 7.04 9.74 10.97
C TYR A 154 6.12 9.39 9.78
N TYR A 155 6.67 8.74 8.76
CA TYR A 155 5.89 8.29 7.58
C TYR A 155 4.74 7.35 7.97
N CYS A 156 5.05 6.25 8.68
CA CYS A 156 4.05 5.26 9.08
C CYS A 156 3.03 5.83 10.08
N GLY A 157 3.49 6.66 11.01
CA GLY A 157 2.62 7.31 11.99
C GLY A 157 1.63 8.26 11.32
N LEU A 158 2.10 9.05 10.37
CA LEU A 158 1.23 9.96 9.61
C LEU A 158 0.19 9.18 8.78
N ASP A 159 0.58 8.06 8.17
CA ASP A 159 -0.35 7.23 7.40
C ASP A 159 -1.42 6.58 8.30
N ALA A 160 -1.03 6.07 9.45
CA ALA A 160 -1.98 5.51 10.43
C ALA A 160 -2.93 6.59 10.95
N TYR A 161 -2.42 7.77 11.30
CA TYR A 161 -3.23 8.88 11.79
C TYR A 161 -4.17 9.43 10.73
N SER A 162 -3.71 9.57 9.49
CA SER A 162 -4.54 9.99 8.37
C SER A 162 -5.67 9.01 8.10
N THR A 163 -5.38 7.72 8.14
CA THR A 163 -6.39 6.67 7.96
C THR A 163 -7.48 6.77 9.03
N TYR A 164 -7.08 6.95 10.30
CA TYR A 164 -7.99 7.16 11.40
C TYR A 164 -8.86 8.42 11.20
N LYS A 165 -8.25 9.55 10.85
CA LYS A 165 -8.95 10.81 10.60
C LYS A 165 -9.91 10.74 9.41
N LEU A 166 -9.48 10.17 8.30
CA LEU A 166 -10.35 9.95 7.13
C LEU A 166 -11.57 9.11 7.49
N TYR A 167 -11.39 8.06 8.28
CA TYR A 167 -12.51 7.25 8.74
C TYR A 167 -13.46 8.03 9.63
N THR A 168 -12.94 8.66 10.68
CA THR A 168 -13.76 9.27 11.74
C THR A 168 -14.36 10.62 11.35
N GLU A 169 -13.65 11.45 10.60
CA GLU A 169 -14.06 12.82 10.30
C GLU A 169 -14.71 12.97 8.91
N VAL A 170 -14.45 12.04 7.98
CA VAL A 170 -14.97 12.13 6.62
C VAL A 170 -15.96 11.00 6.30
N LEU A 171 -15.51 9.74 6.40
CA LEU A 171 -16.28 8.60 5.90
C LEU A 171 -17.44 8.25 6.81
N LEU A 172 -17.21 8.13 8.12
CA LEU A 172 -18.25 7.80 9.07
C LEU A 172 -19.38 8.85 9.11
N PRO A 173 -19.11 10.17 9.15
CA PRO A 173 -20.13 11.19 9.00
C PRO A 173 -20.87 11.14 7.66
N ALA A 174 -20.19 10.79 6.55
CA ALA A 174 -20.83 10.64 5.25
C ALA A 174 -21.80 9.46 5.24
N ILE A 175 -21.44 8.33 5.83
CA ILE A 175 -22.30 7.15 5.98
C ILE A 175 -23.53 7.49 6.83
N HIS A 176 -23.35 8.19 7.95
CA HIS A 176 -24.44 8.57 8.85
C HIS A 176 -25.45 9.57 8.23
N ARG A 177 -25.04 10.28 7.18
CA ARG A 177 -25.96 11.14 6.42
C ARG A 177 -26.84 10.39 5.42
N LEU A 178 -26.53 9.13 5.14
CA LEU A 178 -27.37 8.30 4.29
C LEU A 178 -28.70 8.01 4.98
N PRO A 179 -29.84 7.85 4.25
CA PRO A 179 -31.07 7.33 4.84
C PRO A 179 -30.85 5.97 5.52
N ALA A 180 -31.53 5.71 6.63
CA ALA A 180 -31.28 4.53 7.49
C ALA A 180 -31.21 3.20 6.72
N LYS A 181 -32.15 2.96 5.80
CA LYS A 181 -32.15 1.76 4.95
C LYS A 181 -30.87 1.60 4.10
N PHE A 182 -30.26 2.71 3.67
CA PHE A 182 -29.02 2.68 2.92
C PHE A 182 -27.80 2.49 3.83
N GLN A 183 -27.86 2.97 5.08
CA GLN A 183 -26.80 2.71 6.05
C GLN A 183 -26.66 1.21 6.36
N GLU A 184 -27.80 0.50 6.53
CA GLU A 184 -27.81 -0.96 6.75
C GLU A 184 -27.21 -1.71 5.55
N VAL A 185 -27.66 -1.39 4.34
CA VAL A 185 -27.16 -2.01 3.11
C VAL A 185 -25.67 -1.70 2.92
N PHE A 186 -25.27 -0.46 3.18
CA PHE A 186 -23.90 -0.03 3.07
C PHE A 186 -22.99 -0.79 4.04
N THR A 187 -23.39 -0.91 5.30
CA THR A 187 -22.67 -1.63 6.35
C THR A 187 -22.55 -3.12 6.00
N TRP A 188 -23.64 -3.75 5.55
CA TRP A 188 -23.61 -5.14 5.09
C TRP A 188 -22.67 -5.34 3.90
N TYR A 189 -22.74 -4.45 2.89
CA TYR A 189 -21.88 -4.53 1.71
C TYR A 189 -20.41 -4.34 2.07
N HIS A 190 -20.11 -3.45 3.02
CA HIS A 190 -18.76 -3.24 3.50
C HIS A 190 -18.22 -4.46 4.27
N SER A 191 -19.03 -5.09 5.10
CA SER A 191 -18.68 -6.34 5.78
C SER A 191 -18.34 -7.45 4.77
N LEU A 192 -19.15 -7.57 3.70
CA LEU A 192 -18.90 -8.51 2.62
C LEU A 192 -17.57 -8.18 1.89
N PHE A 193 -17.28 -6.89 1.68
CA PHE A 193 -16.00 -6.46 1.10
C PHE A 193 -14.82 -6.90 1.97
N ILE A 194 -14.86 -6.69 3.30
CA ILE A 194 -13.80 -7.13 4.23
C ILE A 194 -13.60 -8.65 4.15
N THR A 195 -14.67 -9.42 4.18
CA THR A 195 -14.61 -10.90 4.05
C THR A 195 -14.00 -11.32 2.71
N ASN A 196 -14.35 -10.65 1.62
CA ASN A 196 -13.75 -10.95 0.31
C ASN A 196 -12.25 -10.62 0.27
N VAL A 197 -11.82 -9.53 0.92
CA VAL A 197 -10.39 -9.21 1.03
C VAL A 197 -9.66 -10.29 1.82
N GLU A 198 -10.22 -10.78 2.93
CA GLU A 198 -9.65 -11.91 3.68
C GLU A 198 -9.47 -13.15 2.81
N LEU A 199 -10.50 -13.54 2.07
CA LEU A 199 -10.44 -14.69 1.16
C LEU A 199 -9.36 -14.53 0.08
N LEU A 200 -9.25 -13.34 -0.51
CA LEU A 200 -8.23 -13.04 -1.51
C LEU A 200 -6.82 -13.10 -0.91
N VAL A 201 -6.64 -12.59 0.30
CA VAL A 201 -5.37 -12.68 1.02
C VAL A 201 -5.01 -14.13 1.31
N GLN A 202 -5.95 -14.94 1.78
CA GLN A 202 -5.72 -16.37 1.99
C GLN A 202 -5.34 -17.09 0.72
N GLN A 203 -5.98 -16.77 -0.41
CA GLN A 203 -5.62 -17.32 -1.72
C GLN A 203 -4.21 -16.90 -2.14
N GLN A 204 -3.86 -15.64 -1.95
CA GLN A 204 -2.53 -15.12 -2.26
C GLN A 204 -1.44 -15.83 -1.44
N LEU A 205 -1.66 -16.00 -0.13
CA LEU A 205 -0.70 -16.65 0.77
C LEU A 205 -0.57 -18.16 0.49
N ARG A 206 -1.65 -18.81 0.07
CA ARG A 206 -1.63 -20.21 -0.35
C ARG A 206 -0.89 -20.40 -1.65
N GLY A 207 -0.93 -19.38 -2.53
CA GLY A 207 -0.39 -19.42 -3.88
C GLY A 207 -1.20 -20.28 -4.85
N VAL A 208 -0.70 -20.36 -6.07
CA VAL A 208 -1.26 -21.18 -7.16
C VAL A 208 -0.17 -22.12 -7.65
N TYR A 209 -0.51 -23.39 -7.84
CA TYR A 209 0.41 -24.33 -8.46
C TYR A 209 0.71 -23.92 -9.90
N VAL A 210 1.97 -23.79 -10.23
CA VAL A 210 2.44 -23.51 -11.59
C VAL A 210 3.30 -24.68 -12.06
N ASP A 211 2.89 -25.34 -13.14
CA ASP A 211 3.73 -26.33 -13.80
C ASP A 211 4.83 -25.59 -14.58
N VAL A 212 6.01 -25.52 -13.98
CA VAL A 212 7.17 -24.81 -14.53
C VAL A 212 7.60 -25.43 -15.87
N GLY A 213 7.43 -26.75 -16.06
CA GLY A 213 7.76 -27.45 -17.32
C GLY A 213 6.85 -26.98 -18.45
N GLN A 214 5.55 -26.94 -18.22
CA GLN A 214 4.59 -26.42 -19.21
C GLN A 214 4.78 -24.91 -19.47
N LEU A 215 5.04 -24.12 -18.42
CA LEU A 215 5.31 -22.69 -18.57
C LEU A 215 6.53 -22.44 -19.46
N SER A 216 7.63 -23.16 -19.26
CA SER A 216 8.85 -23.05 -20.07
C SER A 216 8.60 -23.42 -21.53
N GLN A 217 7.80 -24.48 -21.77
CA GLN A 217 7.42 -24.87 -23.15
C GLN A 217 6.54 -23.75 -23.79
N PHE A 218 5.60 -23.20 -23.03
CA PHE A 218 4.76 -22.12 -23.52
C PHE A 218 5.58 -20.85 -23.83
N GLU A 219 6.51 -20.49 -22.97
CA GLU A 219 7.43 -19.38 -23.20
C GLU A 219 8.24 -19.56 -24.49
N THR A 220 8.80 -20.75 -24.70
CA THR A 220 9.57 -21.07 -25.91
C THR A 220 8.72 -20.94 -27.16
N LYS A 221 7.51 -21.52 -27.16
CA LYS A 221 6.57 -21.38 -28.29
C LYS A 221 6.17 -19.96 -28.58
N THR A 222 5.92 -19.18 -27.52
CA THR A 222 5.54 -17.78 -27.65
C THR A 222 6.67 -16.94 -28.22
N ARG A 223 7.92 -17.17 -27.81
CA ARG A 223 9.09 -16.49 -28.36
C ARG A 223 9.24 -16.77 -29.87
N ILE A 224 9.10 -18.02 -30.28
CA ILE A 224 9.15 -18.39 -31.71
C ILE A 224 8.07 -17.64 -32.49
N LEU A 225 6.85 -17.60 -32.00
CA LEU A 225 5.75 -16.86 -32.65
C LEU A 225 6.03 -15.35 -32.74
N ILE A 226 6.55 -14.74 -31.67
CA ILE A 226 6.92 -13.33 -31.66
C ILE A 226 8.00 -13.05 -32.71
N ASP A 227 9.02 -13.89 -32.79
CA ASP A 227 10.12 -13.74 -33.75
C ASP A 227 9.62 -13.90 -35.19
N ASP A 228 8.73 -14.88 -35.44
CA ASP A 228 8.13 -15.08 -36.76
C ASP A 228 7.29 -13.86 -37.18
N TYR A 229 6.36 -13.43 -36.32
CA TYR A 229 5.54 -12.25 -36.61
C TYR A 229 6.39 -10.99 -36.78
N SER A 230 7.40 -10.78 -35.94
CA SER A 230 8.32 -9.66 -36.06
C SER A 230 9.08 -9.70 -37.39
N GLY A 231 9.44 -10.91 -37.85
CA GLY A 231 10.05 -11.12 -39.16
C GLY A 231 9.09 -10.81 -40.31
N GLN A 232 7.82 -11.18 -40.19
CA GLN A 232 6.78 -10.86 -41.16
C GLN A 232 6.55 -9.34 -41.26
N PHE A 233 6.41 -8.65 -40.12
CA PHE A 233 6.25 -7.19 -40.07
C PHE A 233 7.41 -6.45 -40.73
N ARG A 234 8.66 -6.89 -40.51
CA ARG A 234 9.83 -6.26 -41.14
C ARG A 234 9.87 -6.43 -42.65
N ARG A 235 9.16 -7.42 -43.21
CA ARG A 235 9.08 -7.66 -44.67
C ARG A 235 7.98 -6.82 -45.34
N HIS A 236 7.15 -6.13 -44.57
CA HIS A 236 6.09 -5.24 -45.06
C HIS A 236 6.40 -3.80 -44.64
N PRO A 237 7.28 -3.08 -45.33
CA PRO A 237 7.71 -1.73 -44.97
C PRO A 237 6.60 -0.66 -45.11
N GLU A 238 5.39 -1.03 -45.52
CA GLU A 238 4.27 -0.11 -45.75
C GLU A 238 3.29 -0.05 -44.56
N VAL A 239 3.64 -0.64 -43.42
CA VAL A 239 2.82 -0.57 -42.20
C VAL A 239 3.50 0.29 -41.14
#